data_287c8a8a730b7cdf4d1023415f05cffb
#
_entry.id   287c8a8a730b7cdf4d1023415f05cffb
#
_cell.length_a   1.000
_cell.length_b   1.000
_cell.length_c   1.000
_cell.angle_alpha   90.00
_cell.angle_beta   90.00
_cell.angle_gamma   90.00
#
_symmetry.space_group_name_H-M   'P 1'
#
loop_
_entity.id
_entity.type
_entity.pdbx_description
1 polymer ?
#
loop_
_entity_poly.entity_id
_entity_poly.type
_entity_poly.pdbx_seq_one_letter_code
_entity_poly.pdbx_strand_id
1 'polypeptide(L)'
;MEKVFKIFVDFDGTISKQDIGEAIFRKFGNPERVENIIEKLLSDKITAKESWLSLCESVENLDKNELNEFIDSIDIDETFCNFVDYCKKNEMELFVISDGFNYYIDRVFERENLKDLKYYSNKLVIDSNNKLVPSFPYLDHNCTSSANCKRNHIINNSGEDEYTIFIGDGNSDKYTVQFCDFIFAKDDLLKYCEIERITYFPFNNFNEVTAKIDELRSRKRLKKRYQAELKRREVYINE
;
A
#
# COMPACT_ATOMS: atom_id res chain seq x y z
N MET A 1 -5.18 -18.61 24.23
CA MET A 1 -5.15 -17.18 23.89
C MET A 1 -5.87 -16.99 22.57
N GLU A 2 -6.67 -15.97 22.46
CA GLU A 2 -7.31 -15.56 21.21
C GLU A 2 -6.25 -15.05 20.23
N LYS A 3 -6.43 -15.37 18.95
CA LYS A 3 -5.47 -14.93 17.91
C LYS A 3 -5.87 -13.54 17.46
N VAL A 4 -5.03 -12.56 17.73
CA VAL A 4 -5.23 -11.18 17.28
C VAL A 4 -4.50 -11.00 15.94
N PHE A 5 -5.22 -10.52 14.93
CA PHE A 5 -4.67 -10.23 13.60
C PHE A 5 -4.67 -8.73 13.35
N LYS A 6 -3.54 -8.21 12.89
CA LYS A 6 -3.38 -6.87 12.34
C LYS A 6 -3.22 -6.99 10.83
N ILE A 7 -4.07 -6.33 10.09
CA ILE A 7 -4.16 -6.44 8.64
C ILE A 7 -3.69 -5.14 8.01
N PHE A 8 -2.73 -5.24 7.10
CA PHE A 8 -2.18 -4.14 6.34
C PHE A 8 -2.40 -4.41 4.86
N VAL A 9 -3.02 -3.46 4.17
CA VAL A 9 -3.39 -3.58 2.77
C VAL A 9 -2.77 -2.44 1.98
N ASP A 10 -2.14 -2.75 0.87
CA ASP A 10 -1.74 -1.74 -0.11
C ASP A 10 -2.96 -1.18 -0.85
N PHE A 11 -2.83 0.02 -1.41
CA PHE A 11 -3.94 0.68 -2.08
C PHE A 11 -3.87 0.54 -3.59
N ASP A 12 -2.80 1.05 -4.21
CA ASP A 12 -2.63 1.14 -5.65
C ASP A 12 -2.35 -0.24 -6.26
N GLY A 13 -3.19 -0.69 -7.21
CA GLY A 13 -3.10 -2.03 -7.79
C GLY A 13 -3.64 -3.15 -6.89
N THR A 14 -3.87 -2.90 -5.60
CA THR A 14 -4.39 -3.89 -4.64
C THR A 14 -5.86 -3.65 -4.31
N ILE A 15 -6.20 -2.51 -3.71
CA ILE A 15 -7.60 -2.07 -3.50
C ILE A 15 -8.16 -1.50 -4.79
N SER A 16 -7.46 -0.55 -5.41
CA SER A 16 -7.81 -0.07 -6.74
C SER A 16 -7.42 -1.08 -7.83
N LYS A 17 -8.21 -1.18 -8.90
CA LYS A 17 -7.96 -2.10 -10.02
C LYS A 17 -6.75 -1.74 -10.87
N GLN A 18 -6.21 -0.52 -10.68
CA GLN A 18 -4.98 -0.04 -11.30
C GLN A 18 -4.24 0.91 -10.35
N ASP A 19 -2.97 1.15 -10.60
CA ASP A 19 -2.22 2.19 -9.91
C ASP A 19 -2.78 3.58 -10.29
N ILE A 20 -3.49 4.23 -9.33
CA ILE A 20 -4.10 5.53 -9.54
C ILE A 20 -3.03 6.60 -9.67
N GLY A 21 -1.97 6.51 -8.86
CA GLY A 21 -0.87 7.46 -8.91
C GLY A 21 -0.20 7.48 -10.29
N GLU A 22 0.21 6.32 -10.80
CA GLU A 22 0.79 6.21 -12.14
C GLU A 22 -0.17 6.68 -13.22
N ALA A 23 -1.44 6.28 -13.15
CA ALA A 23 -2.46 6.63 -14.14
C ALA A 23 -2.70 8.16 -14.23
N ILE A 24 -2.71 8.86 -13.08
CA ILE A 24 -2.81 10.32 -13.02
C ILE A 24 -1.65 10.97 -13.78
N PHE A 25 -0.42 10.59 -13.48
CA PHE A 25 0.74 11.23 -14.10
C PHE A 25 0.91 10.87 -15.56
N ARG A 26 0.52 9.66 -16.00
CA ARG A 26 0.46 9.29 -17.41
C ARG A 26 -0.58 10.10 -18.20
N LYS A 27 -1.69 10.48 -17.56
CA LYS A 27 -2.74 11.27 -18.20
C LYS A 27 -2.46 12.77 -18.21
N PHE A 28 -2.00 13.33 -17.09
CA PHE A 28 -1.91 14.78 -16.86
C PHE A 28 -0.47 15.31 -16.93
N GLY A 29 0.54 14.47 -16.79
CA GLY A 29 1.94 14.86 -16.88
C GLY A 29 2.46 14.92 -18.32
N ASN A 30 3.64 15.50 -18.49
CA ASN A 30 4.34 15.46 -19.77
C ASN A 30 4.79 14.03 -20.08
N PRO A 31 4.36 13.41 -21.20
CA PRO A 31 4.57 11.99 -21.45
C PRO A 31 6.06 11.57 -21.46
N GLU A 32 6.93 12.35 -22.10
CA GLU A 32 8.37 12.02 -22.18
C GLU A 32 9.05 12.12 -20.80
N ARG A 33 8.67 13.14 -20.01
CA ARG A 33 9.19 13.31 -18.65
C ARG A 33 8.72 12.18 -17.75
N VAL A 34 7.44 11.83 -17.80
CA VAL A 34 6.83 10.76 -16.97
C VAL A 34 7.51 9.43 -17.25
N GLU A 35 7.66 9.04 -18.54
CA GLU A 35 8.31 7.79 -18.90
C GLU A 35 9.78 7.73 -18.41
N ASN A 36 10.53 8.80 -18.58
CA ASN A 36 11.92 8.89 -18.10
C ASN A 36 12.02 8.78 -16.56
N ILE A 37 11.06 9.36 -15.82
CA ILE A 37 11.02 9.27 -14.36
C ILE A 37 10.74 7.83 -13.93
N ILE A 38 9.74 7.18 -14.53
CA ILE A 38 9.39 5.79 -14.23
C ILE A 38 10.59 4.86 -14.53
N GLU A 39 11.25 5.03 -15.66
CA GLU A 39 12.44 4.25 -16.02
C GLU A 39 13.58 4.41 -14.99
N LYS A 40 13.80 5.63 -14.52
CA LYS A 40 14.81 5.92 -13.49
C LYS A 40 14.45 5.29 -12.15
N LEU A 41 13.16 5.33 -11.75
CA LEU A 41 12.69 4.70 -10.53
C LEU A 41 12.87 3.17 -10.60
N LEU A 42 12.41 2.54 -11.68
CA LEU A 42 12.51 1.08 -11.86
C LEU A 42 13.95 0.57 -11.95
N SER A 43 14.89 1.45 -12.36
CA SER A 43 16.33 1.14 -12.40
C SER A 43 17.11 1.60 -11.17
N ASP A 44 16.42 1.95 -10.07
CA ASP A 44 17.00 2.43 -8.81
C ASP A 44 17.94 3.64 -8.95
N LYS A 45 17.77 4.46 -9.99
CA LYS A 45 18.56 5.67 -10.23
C LYS A 45 18.06 6.88 -9.44
N ILE A 46 16.80 6.86 -9.02
CA ILE A 46 16.17 7.86 -8.17
C ILE A 46 15.36 7.16 -7.08
N THR A 47 15.18 7.84 -5.96
CA THR A 47 14.34 7.37 -4.87
C THR A 47 12.84 7.55 -5.19
N ALA A 48 11.97 6.83 -4.48
CA ALA A 48 10.52 7.01 -4.60
C ALA A 48 10.09 8.47 -4.32
N LYS A 49 10.71 9.13 -3.33
CA LYS A 49 10.45 10.54 -3.04
C LYS A 49 10.81 11.45 -4.21
N GLU A 50 12.01 11.28 -4.80
CA GLU A 50 12.46 12.07 -5.96
C GLU A 50 11.56 11.84 -7.18
N SER A 51 11.10 10.60 -7.36
CA SER A 51 10.13 10.25 -8.40
C SER A 51 8.82 11.03 -8.21
N TRP A 52 8.22 10.99 -7.03
CA TRP A 52 6.97 11.72 -6.75
C TRP A 52 7.10 13.23 -6.93
N LEU A 53 8.21 13.83 -6.49
CA LEU A 53 8.48 15.26 -6.71
C LEU A 53 8.54 15.58 -8.20
N SER A 54 9.32 14.80 -8.97
CA SER A 54 9.50 15.01 -10.41
C SER A 54 8.21 14.77 -11.21
N LEU A 55 7.40 13.78 -10.81
CA LEU A 55 6.09 13.51 -11.40
C LEU A 55 5.13 14.68 -11.17
N CYS A 56 5.05 15.21 -9.95
CA CYS A 56 4.24 16.39 -9.66
C CYS A 56 4.66 17.61 -10.48
N GLU A 57 5.97 17.84 -10.66
CA GLU A 57 6.51 18.90 -11.50
C GLU A 57 6.26 18.71 -13.00
N SER A 58 5.97 17.48 -13.44
CA SER A 58 5.68 17.19 -14.85
C SER A 58 4.30 17.64 -15.31
N VAL A 59 3.41 17.95 -14.35
CA VAL A 59 2.03 18.41 -14.61
C VAL A 59 2.00 19.94 -14.68
N GLU A 60 1.76 20.50 -15.88
CA GLU A 60 1.89 21.94 -16.10
C GLU A 60 0.56 22.71 -16.03
N ASN A 61 -0.53 22.17 -16.55
CA ASN A 61 -1.83 22.86 -16.67
C ASN A 61 -2.95 21.95 -16.14
N LEU A 62 -3.00 21.76 -14.83
CA LEU A 62 -3.97 20.86 -14.22
C LEU A 62 -5.37 21.50 -14.19
N ASP A 63 -6.34 20.82 -14.79
CA ASP A 63 -7.75 21.05 -14.49
C ASP A 63 -8.16 20.13 -13.31
N LYS A 64 -8.48 20.76 -12.19
CA LYS A 64 -8.87 20.02 -10.98
C LYS A 64 -10.16 19.22 -11.15
N ASN A 65 -11.10 19.68 -11.96
CA ASN A 65 -12.35 18.97 -12.19
C ASN A 65 -12.09 17.72 -13.05
N GLU A 66 -11.30 17.88 -14.11
CA GLU A 66 -10.90 16.74 -14.95
C GLU A 66 -10.11 15.70 -14.17
N LEU A 67 -9.20 16.12 -13.28
CA LEU A 67 -8.49 15.21 -12.37
C LEU A 67 -9.47 14.44 -11.47
N ASN A 68 -10.44 15.15 -10.89
CA ASN A 68 -11.44 14.55 -10.01
C ASN A 68 -12.31 13.54 -10.74
N GLU A 69 -12.81 13.88 -11.93
CA GLU A 69 -13.60 12.98 -12.77
C GLU A 69 -12.78 11.75 -13.17
N PHE A 70 -11.50 11.93 -13.47
CA PHE A 70 -10.62 10.82 -13.79
C PHE A 70 -10.45 9.86 -12.60
N ILE A 71 -10.17 10.38 -11.40
CA ILE A 71 -10.05 9.55 -10.19
C ILE A 71 -11.37 8.79 -9.94
N ASP A 72 -12.53 9.46 -10.11
CA ASP A 72 -13.84 8.84 -9.89
C ASP A 72 -14.16 7.74 -10.90
N SER A 73 -13.53 7.77 -12.07
CA SER A 73 -13.70 6.74 -13.10
C SER A 73 -12.92 5.46 -12.81
N ILE A 74 -12.02 5.47 -11.83
CA ILE A 74 -11.20 4.30 -11.50
C ILE A 74 -11.94 3.44 -10.47
N ASP A 75 -12.15 2.19 -10.82
CA ASP A 75 -12.82 1.21 -9.96
C ASP A 75 -11.87 0.66 -8.88
N ILE A 76 -12.47 0.24 -7.77
CA ILE A 76 -11.81 -0.62 -6.78
C ILE A 76 -12.25 -2.07 -6.97
N ASP A 77 -11.56 -2.99 -6.28
CA ASP A 77 -12.02 -4.37 -6.15
C ASP A 77 -13.38 -4.39 -5.45
N GLU A 78 -14.39 -4.89 -6.13
CA GLU A 78 -15.79 -4.93 -5.68
C GLU A 78 -16.01 -5.76 -4.41
N THR A 79 -15.04 -6.60 -4.05
CA THR A 79 -15.08 -7.44 -2.85
C THR A 79 -14.40 -6.77 -1.64
N PHE A 80 -13.73 -5.62 -1.83
CA PHE A 80 -13.01 -4.95 -0.76
C PHE A 80 -13.92 -4.42 0.36
N CYS A 81 -15.06 -3.80 0.01
CA CYS A 81 -16.01 -3.32 1.02
C CYS A 81 -16.51 -4.45 1.91
N ASN A 82 -16.81 -5.63 1.34
CA ASN A 82 -17.21 -6.81 2.10
C ASN A 82 -16.08 -7.30 3.03
N PHE A 83 -14.83 -7.19 2.58
CA PHE A 83 -13.65 -7.52 3.39
C PHE A 83 -13.47 -6.56 4.58
N VAL A 84 -13.71 -5.27 4.38
CA VAL A 84 -13.71 -4.28 5.47
C VAL A 84 -14.76 -4.64 6.53
N ASP A 85 -15.97 -4.98 6.11
CA ASP A 85 -17.05 -5.39 7.02
C ASP A 85 -16.74 -6.70 7.71
N TYR A 86 -16.12 -7.65 7.03
CA TYR A 86 -15.62 -8.88 7.63
C TYR A 86 -14.58 -8.60 8.71
N CYS A 87 -13.63 -7.71 8.48
CA CYS A 87 -12.63 -7.32 9.48
C CYS A 87 -13.28 -6.67 10.70
N LYS A 88 -14.20 -5.72 10.49
CA LYS A 88 -14.96 -5.07 11.57
C LYS A 88 -15.74 -6.08 12.41
N LYS A 89 -16.49 -6.98 11.77
CA LYS A 89 -17.29 -8.02 12.45
C LYS A 89 -16.45 -8.97 13.29
N ASN A 90 -15.20 -9.20 12.90
CA ASN A 90 -14.28 -10.12 13.57
C ASN A 90 -13.26 -9.42 14.47
N GLU A 91 -13.46 -8.12 14.75
CA GLU A 91 -12.60 -7.29 15.61
C GLU A 91 -11.13 -7.27 15.17
N MET A 92 -10.89 -7.39 13.86
CA MET A 92 -9.56 -7.29 13.26
C MET A 92 -9.29 -5.85 12.84
N GLU A 93 -8.17 -5.28 13.31
CA GLU A 93 -7.77 -3.95 12.86
C GLU A 93 -7.19 -4.01 11.45
N LEU A 94 -7.76 -3.18 10.59
CA LEU A 94 -7.39 -3.02 9.19
C LEU A 94 -6.77 -1.64 8.97
N PHE A 95 -5.59 -1.62 8.37
CA PHE A 95 -4.86 -0.41 7.99
C PHE A 95 -4.57 -0.44 6.49
N VAL A 96 -4.87 0.64 5.79
CA VAL A 96 -4.40 0.81 4.42
C VAL A 96 -3.09 1.59 4.45
N ILE A 97 -2.06 1.08 3.77
CA ILE A 97 -0.73 1.70 3.72
C ILE A 97 -0.28 1.84 2.28
N SER A 98 -0.31 3.07 1.75
CA SER A 98 -0.02 3.37 0.35
C SER A 98 1.19 4.28 0.22
N ASP A 99 2.04 4.04 -0.77
CA ASP A 99 3.09 4.98 -1.18
C ASP A 99 2.55 6.15 -2.04
N GLY A 100 1.29 6.10 -2.40
CA GLY A 100 0.58 7.14 -3.13
C GLY A 100 0.08 8.30 -2.25
N PHE A 101 -0.94 9.01 -2.73
CA PHE A 101 -1.37 10.27 -2.11
C PHE A 101 -2.79 10.21 -1.54
N ASN A 102 -2.95 10.86 -0.38
CA ASN A 102 -4.25 11.03 0.28
C ASN A 102 -5.31 11.65 -0.64
N TYR A 103 -4.94 12.54 -1.56
CA TYR A 103 -5.88 13.24 -2.43
C TYR A 103 -6.84 12.31 -3.17
N TYR A 104 -6.33 11.25 -3.76
CA TYR A 104 -7.17 10.29 -4.46
C TYR A 104 -7.71 9.18 -3.53
N ILE A 105 -6.97 8.80 -2.48
CA ILE A 105 -7.43 7.83 -1.49
C ILE A 105 -8.66 8.34 -0.75
N ASP A 106 -8.63 9.60 -0.26
CA ASP A 106 -9.78 10.24 0.41
C ASP A 106 -11.01 10.26 -0.50
N ARG A 107 -10.81 10.58 -1.79
CA ARG A 107 -11.88 10.64 -2.77
C ARG A 107 -12.52 9.27 -3.02
N VAL A 108 -11.70 8.23 -3.19
CA VAL A 108 -12.18 6.86 -3.33
C VAL A 108 -12.91 6.41 -2.06
N PHE A 109 -12.33 6.65 -0.89
CA PHE A 109 -12.97 6.25 0.37
C PHE A 109 -14.26 7.01 0.65
N GLU A 110 -14.36 8.26 0.20
CA GLU A 110 -15.63 9.00 0.26
C GLU A 110 -16.70 8.37 -0.63
N ARG A 111 -16.37 8.06 -1.87
CA ARG A 111 -17.27 7.42 -2.84
C ARG A 111 -17.77 6.06 -2.35
N GLU A 112 -16.88 5.26 -1.75
CA GLU A 112 -17.18 3.89 -1.29
C GLU A 112 -17.71 3.83 0.16
N ASN A 113 -17.95 4.97 0.82
CA ASN A 113 -18.39 5.06 2.22
C ASN A 113 -17.39 4.41 3.22
N LEU A 114 -16.09 4.53 2.96
CA LEU A 114 -15.00 3.98 3.75
C LEU A 114 -14.21 5.06 4.55
N LYS A 115 -14.81 6.23 4.81
CA LYS A 115 -14.13 7.38 5.47
C LYS A 115 -13.52 7.06 6.85
N ASP A 116 -14.08 6.07 7.56
CA ASP A 116 -13.60 5.67 8.88
C ASP A 116 -12.42 4.68 8.82
N LEU A 117 -12.02 4.26 7.62
CA LEU A 117 -10.92 3.31 7.47
C LEU A 117 -9.59 4.00 7.74
N LYS A 118 -8.82 3.45 8.67
CA LYS A 118 -7.49 3.98 9.00
C LYS A 118 -6.54 3.77 7.82
N TYR A 119 -5.85 4.83 7.39
CA TYR A 119 -4.84 4.71 6.35
C TYR A 119 -3.64 5.64 6.59
N TYR A 120 -2.52 5.28 5.96
CA TYR A 120 -1.28 6.05 5.92
C TYR A 120 -0.85 6.20 4.47
N SER A 121 -0.62 7.44 4.05
CA SER A 121 -0.17 7.77 2.69
C SER A 121 0.68 9.05 2.69
N ASN A 122 1.33 9.33 1.58
CA ASN A 122 1.86 10.66 1.31
C ASN A 122 0.71 11.68 1.17
N LYS A 123 1.03 12.95 1.27
CA LYS A 123 0.04 14.03 1.14
C LYS A 123 0.24 14.79 -0.15
N LEU A 124 -0.85 15.13 -0.82
CA LEU A 124 -0.87 15.96 -2.01
C LEU A 124 -1.87 17.09 -1.81
N VAL A 125 -1.42 18.31 -2.06
CA VAL A 125 -2.26 19.52 -2.07
C VAL A 125 -2.18 20.14 -3.47
N ILE A 126 -3.29 20.62 -3.98
CA ILE A 126 -3.33 21.45 -5.18
C ILE A 126 -3.34 22.90 -4.72
N ASP A 127 -2.31 23.67 -5.06
CA ASP A 127 -2.17 25.06 -4.66
C ASP A 127 -3.11 26.01 -5.45
N SER A 128 -3.07 27.29 -5.13
CA SER A 128 -3.88 28.33 -5.80
C SER A 128 -3.54 28.53 -7.29
N ASN A 129 -2.41 28.02 -7.74
CA ASN A 129 -1.96 28.07 -9.13
C ASN A 129 -2.18 26.73 -9.85
N ASN A 130 -3.00 25.84 -9.28
CA ASN A 130 -3.25 24.49 -9.77
C ASN A 130 -1.99 23.60 -9.87
N LYS A 131 -0.97 23.85 -9.04
CA LYS A 131 0.21 22.99 -8.97
C LYS A 131 0.03 21.91 -7.92
N LEU A 132 0.56 20.73 -8.23
CA LEU A 132 0.63 19.60 -7.31
C LEU A 132 1.79 19.80 -6.34
N VAL A 133 1.48 19.87 -5.04
CA VAL A 133 2.48 20.07 -3.96
C VAL A 133 2.47 18.84 -3.06
N PRO A 134 3.42 17.90 -3.24
CA PRO A 134 3.51 16.70 -2.43
C PRO A 134 4.23 16.97 -1.11
N SER A 135 3.89 16.21 -0.06
CA SER A 135 4.64 16.12 1.19
C SER A 135 4.66 14.68 1.72
N PHE A 136 5.71 14.33 2.47
CA PHE A 136 6.05 12.96 2.82
C PHE A 136 6.19 12.81 4.34
N PRO A 137 5.05 12.76 5.07
CA PRO A 137 5.06 12.80 6.54
C PRO A 137 5.66 11.54 7.18
N TYR A 138 5.76 10.44 6.44
CA TYR A 138 6.26 9.15 6.93
C TYR A 138 7.52 8.70 6.21
N LEU A 139 8.27 9.66 5.66
CA LEU A 139 9.55 9.38 5.00
C LEU A 139 10.55 8.82 6.01
N ASP A 140 11.15 7.69 5.66
CA ASP A 140 12.30 7.15 6.36
C ASP A 140 13.52 7.25 5.45
N HIS A 141 14.55 7.96 5.90
CA HIS A 141 15.77 8.19 5.11
C HIS A 141 16.56 6.91 4.81
N ASN A 142 16.32 5.85 5.57
CA ASN A 142 16.91 4.53 5.33
C ASN A 142 16.10 3.67 4.35
N CYS A 143 14.92 4.16 3.92
CA CYS A 143 14.03 3.49 2.97
C CYS A 143 13.96 4.29 1.67
N THR A 144 14.73 3.89 0.65
CA THR A 144 14.79 4.58 -0.65
C THR A 144 13.70 4.12 -1.63
N SER A 145 13.16 2.93 -1.42
CA SER A 145 12.16 2.28 -2.29
C SER A 145 10.73 2.75 -2.06
N SER A 146 10.48 3.53 -0.99
CA SER A 146 9.16 4.06 -0.65
C SER A 146 9.30 5.46 -0.04
N ALA A 147 8.41 6.37 -0.38
CA ALA A 147 8.30 7.70 0.22
C ALA A 147 7.41 7.70 1.48
N ASN A 148 6.63 6.63 1.66
CA ASN A 148 5.89 6.31 2.88
C ASN A 148 6.34 4.93 3.37
N CYS A 149 7.18 4.89 4.40
CA CYS A 149 7.79 3.64 4.86
C CYS A 149 6.74 2.66 5.44
N LYS A 150 6.23 1.77 4.59
CA LYS A 150 5.20 0.77 4.96
C LYS A 150 5.67 -0.14 6.10
N ARG A 151 6.97 -0.48 6.17
CA ARG A 151 7.56 -1.26 7.28
C ARG A 151 7.28 -0.59 8.62
N ASN A 152 7.52 0.71 8.74
CA ASN A 152 7.36 1.44 10.01
C ASN A 152 5.91 1.39 10.49
N HIS A 153 4.94 1.44 9.56
CA HIS A 153 3.53 1.31 9.94
C HIS A 153 3.19 -0.08 10.48
N ILE A 154 3.79 -1.14 9.94
CA ILE A 154 3.60 -2.49 10.48
C ILE A 154 4.17 -2.59 11.88
N ILE A 155 5.39 -2.12 12.09
CA ILE A 155 6.07 -2.19 13.40
C ILE A 155 5.31 -1.36 14.44
N ASN A 156 4.90 -0.15 14.10
CA ASN A 156 4.25 0.77 15.03
C ASN A 156 2.79 0.40 15.36
N ASN A 157 2.13 -0.41 14.52
CA ASN A 157 0.73 -0.80 14.70
C ASN A 157 0.53 -2.29 15.01
N SER A 158 1.60 -3.04 15.33
CA SER A 158 1.49 -4.44 15.73
C SER A 158 2.36 -4.77 16.95
N GLY A 159 1.82 -5.57 17.85
CA GLY A 159 2.51 -6.06 19.04
C GLY A 159 3.20 -7.42 18.82
N GLU A 160 4.07 -7.80 19.79
CA GLU A 160 4.81 -9.08 19.74
C GLU A 160 3.90 -10.30 19.72
N ASP A 161 2.73 -10.25 20.38
CA ASP A 161 1.79 -11.37 20.48
C ASP A 161 0.77 -11.41 19.33
N GLU A 162 0.75 -10.40 18.46
CA GLU A 162 -0.19 -10.26 17.36
C GLU A 162 0.36 -10.87 16.07
N TYR A 163 -0.54 -11.34 15.21
CA TYR A 163 -0.21 -11.84 13.87
C TYR A 163 -0.38 -10.73 12.85
N THR A 164 0.64 -10.50 12.05
CA THR A 164 0.62 -9.49 10.98
C THR A 164 0.28 -10.14 9.64
N ILE A 165 -0.72 -9.58 8.96
CA ILE A 165 -1.09 -9.94 7.59
C ILE A 165 -0.78 -8.76 6.69
N PHE A 166 -0.11 -9.00 5.57
CA PHE A 166 0.08 -8.02 4.52
C PHE A 166 -0.59 -8.48 3.23
N ILE A 167 -1.27 -7.58 2.54
CA ILE A 167 -1.96 -7.82 1.27
C ILE A 167 -1.48 -6.76 0.28
N GLY A 168 -0.87 -7.18 -0.85
CA GLY A 168 -0.30 -6.26 -1.82
C GLY A 168 0.00 -6.91 -3.17
N ASP A 169 0.49 -6.10 -4.12
CA ASP A 169 0.75 -6.51 -5.49
C ASP A 169 2.10 -6.04 -6.06
N GLY A 170 2.69 -4.97 -5.51
CA GLY A 170 3.66 -4.16 -6.23
C GLY A 170 5.09 -4.11 -5.67
N ASN A 171 5.89 -3.27 -6.31
CA ASN A 171 7.30 -3.08 -5.99
C ASN A 171 7.52 -2.40 -4.63
N SER A 172 6.65 -1.46 -4.25
CA SER A 172 6.75 -0.75 -2.97
C SER A 172 6.55 -1.65 -1.75
N ASP A 173 5.99 -2.87 -1.96
CA ASP A 173 5.67 -3.83 -0.92
C ASP A 173 6.83 -4.78 -0.59
N LYS A 174 7.79 -4.92 -1.50
CA LYS A 174 8.87 -5.93 -1.44
C LYS A 174 9.64 -5.91 -0.13
N TYR A 175 9.98 -4.72 0.34
CA TYR A 175 10.69 -4.59 1.61
C TYR A 175 9.77 -4.89 2.81
N THR A 176 8.53 -4.51 2.72
CA THR A 176 7.51 -4.58 3.76
C THR A 176 7.16 -6.02 4.16
N VAL A 177 7.00 -6.91 3.17
CA VAL A 177 6.61 -8.31 3.40
C VAL A 177 7.61 -9.09 4.24
N GLN A 178 8.86 -8.64 4.34
CA GLN A 178 9.85 -9.28 5.19
C GLN A 178 9.49 -9.22 6.68
N PHE A 179 8.66 -8.27 7.08
CA PHE A 179 8.23 -8.02 8.45
C PHE A 179 6.88 -8.64 8.84
N CYS A 180 6.19 -9.31 7.87
CA CYS A 180 4.85 -9.84 8.08
C CYS A 180 4.83 -11.35 8.24
N ASP A 181 3.89 -11.85 9.07
CA ASP A 181 3.74 -13.28 9.34
C ASP A 181 3.03 -14.00 8.20
N PHE A 182 2.00 -13.38 7.62
CA PHE A 182 1.24 -13.91 6.50
C PHE A 182 1.18 -12.86 5.38
N ILE A 183 1.41 -13.31 4.15
CA ILE A 183 1.49 -12.46 2.99
C ILE A 183 0.48 -12.96 1.96
N PHE A 184 -0.38 -12.06 1.51
CA PHE A 184 -1.20 -12.27 0.33
C PHE A 184 -0.59 -11.43 -0.79
N ALA A 185 -0.19 -12.10 -1.87
CA ALA A 185 0.53 -11.48 -2.96
C ALA A 185 -0.09 -11.79 -4.31
N LYS A 186 -0.10 -10.80 -5.17
CA LYS A 186 -0.39 -10.95 -6.60
C LYS A 186 0.67 -10.20 -7.42
N ASP A 187 0.63 -10.32 -8.72
CA ASP A 187 1.45 -9.61 -9.70
C ASP A 187 2.97 -9.61 -9.39
N ASP A 188 3.61 -8.45 -9.29
CA ASP A 188 5.05 -8.33 -9.10
C ASP A 188 5.51 -8.70 -7.68
N LEU A 189 4.66 -8.48 -6.69
CA LEU A 189 4.94 -8.92 -5.32
C LEU A 189 4.97 -10.44 -5.22
N LEU A 190 4.08 -11.13 -5.94
CA LEU A 190 4.06 -12.60 -6.01
C LEU A 190 5.38 -13.11 -6.58
N LYS A 191 5.82 -12.58 -7.73
CA LYS A 191 7.10 -12.94 -8.36
C LYS A 191 8.29 -12.71 -7.42
N TYR A 192 8.28 -11.58 -6.71
CA TYR A 192 9.30 -11.30 -5.70
C TYR A 192 9.32 -12.33 -4.58
N CYS A 193 8.15 -12.69 -4.03
CA CYS A 193 8.05 -13.70 -2.99
C CYS A 193 8.58 -15.05 -3.45
N GLU A 194 8.37 -15.43 -4.71
CA GLU A 194 8.92 -16.66 -5.30
C GLU A 194 10.45 -16.63 -5.38
N ILE A 195 11.01 -15.54 -5.90
CA ILE A 195 12.47 -15.36 -6.04
C ILE A 195 13.15 -15.41 -4.66
N GLU A 196 12.61 -14.68 -3.69
CA GLU A 196 13.15 -14.56 -2.33
C GLU A 196 12.75 -15.74 -1.41
N ARG A 197 11.99 -16.70 -1.91
CA ARG A 197 11.48 -17.87 -1.16
C ARG A 197 10.71 -17.47 0.09
N ILE A 198 9.93 -16.40 -0.02
CA ILE A 198 9.03 -15.92 1.02
C ILE A 198 7.70 -16.67 0.87
N THR A 199 7.21 -17.28 1.94
CA THR A 199 5.91 -17.96 1.93
C THR A 199 4.79 -16.94 1.78
N TYR A 200 3.90 -17.15 0.81
CA TYR A 200 2.77 -16.29 0.51
C TYR A 200 1.52 -17.12 0.14
N PHE A 201 0.39 -16.44 0.08
CA PHE A 201 -0.87 -16.93 -0.47
C PHE A 201 -1.22 -16.09 -1.70
N PRO A 202 -1.38 -16.69 -2.88
CA PRO A 202 -1.85 -15.95 -4.05
C PRO A 202 -3.32 -15.59 -3.87
N PHE A 203 -3.73 -14.46 -4.44
CA PHE A 203 -5.12 -14.02 -4.43
C PHE A 203 -5.45 -13.21 -5.69
N ASN A 204 -6.72 -13.21 -6.10
CA ASN A 204 -7.25 -12.40 -7.18
C ASN A 204 -8.24 -11.35 -6.68
N ASN A 205 -8.88 -11.60 -5.53
CA ASN A 205 -9.87 -10.71 -4.92
C ASN A 205 -9.92 -10.93 -3.40
N PHE A 206 -10.61 -10.04 -2.68
CA PHE A 206 -10.67 -10.10 -1.22
C PHE A 206 -11.56 -11.21 -0.66
N ASN A 207 -12.42 -11.85 -1.46
CA ASN A 207 -13.14 -13.05 -1.00
C ASN A 207 -12.18 -14.21 -0.77
N GLU A 208 -11.17 -14.38 -1.63
CA GLU A 208 -10.13 -15.40 -1.47
C GLU A 208 -9.27 -15.13 -0.24
N VAL A 209 -8.94 -13.85 0.02
CA VAL A 209 -8.24 -13.41 1.23
C VAL A 209 -9.06 -13.77 2.47
N THR A 210 -10.35 -13.43 2.49
CA THR A 210 -11.28 -13.73 3.59
C THR A 210 -11.32 -15.21 3.90
N ALA A 211 -11.52 -16.04 2.88
CA ALA A 211 -11.57 -17.49 3.04
C ALA A 211 -10.28 -18.07 3.66
N LYS A 212 -9.14 -17.52 3.24
CA LYS A 212 -7.84 -17.97 3.76
C LYS A 212 -7.60 -17.48 5.19
N ILE A 213 -8.03 -16.27 5.54
CA ILE A 213 -7.95 -15.77 6.92
C ILE A 213 -8.82 -16.65 7.85
N ASP A 214 -10.02 -17.06 7.43
CA ASP A 214 -10.87 -17.97 8.21
C ASP A 214 -10.19 -19.33 8.43
N GLU A 215 -9.51 -19.87 7.41
CA GLU A 215 -8.70 -21.08 7.57
C GLU A 215 -7.59 -20.88 8.62
N LEU A 216 -6.85 -19.76 8.57
CA LEU A 216 -5.78 -19.44 9.54
C LEU A 216 -6.34 -19.30 10.96
N ARG A 217 -7.48 -18.66 11.11
CA ARG A 217 -8.17 -18.48 12.40
C ARG A 217 -8.62 -19.82 13.01
N SER A 218 -9.09 -20.73 12.19
CA SER A 218 -9.58 -22.06 12.62
C SER A 218 -8.48 -23.01 13.09
N ARG A 219 -7.22 -22.78 12.68
CA ARG A 219 -6.10 -23.65 13.04
C ARG A 219 -5.88 -23.67 14.56
N LYS A 220 -5.82 -24.83 15.17
CA LYS A 220 -5.59 -25.00 16.62
C LYS A 220 -4.27 -24.38 17.07
N ARG A 221 -3.23 -24.44 16.23
CA ARG A 221 -1.90 -23.82 16.45
C ARG A 221 -1.52 -23.05 15.19
N LEU A 222 -1.24 -21.76 15.35
CA LEU A 222 -0.75 -20.90 14.30
C LEU A 222 0.67 -20.45 14.67
N LYS A 223 1.61 -20.61 13.75
CA LYS A 223 3.00 -20.20 13.96
C LYS A 223 3.26 -18.91 13.22
N LYS A 224 3.97 -17.99 13.85
CA LYS A 224 4.54 -16.81 13.21
C LYS A 224 5.64 -17.22 12.24
N ARG A 225 5.90 -16.39 11.26
CA ARG A 225 7.05 -16.55 10.37
C ARG A 225 8.32 -16.13 11.08
N TYR A 226 9.20 -17.08 11.39
CA TYR A 226 10.42 -16.85 12.18
C TYR A 226 11.30 -15.74 11.62
N GLN A 227 11.47 -15.67 10.30
CA GLN A 227 12.27 -14.61 9.66
C GLN A 227 11.64 -13.22 9.86
N ALA A 228 10.32 -13.09 9.81
CA ALA A 228 9.64 -11.83 10.09
C ALA A 228 9.82 -11.40 11.55
N GLU A 229 9.75 -12.35 12.46
CA GLU A 229 9.99 -12.11 13.88
C GLU A 229 11.41 -11.61 14.15
N LEU A 230 12.43 -12.23 13.53
CA LEU A 230 13.81 -11.78 13.60
C LEU A 230 13.98 -10.36 13.06
N LYS A 231 13.40 -10.09 11.89
CA LYS A 231 13.47 -8.76 11.27
C LYS A 231 12.85 -7.67 12.14
N ARG A 232 11.69 -7.91 12.74
CA ARG A 232 11.07 -6.96 13.68
C ARG A 232 11.96 -6.72 14.91
N ARG A 233 12.57 -7.78 15.47
CA ARG A 233 13.50 -7.64 16.61
C ARG A 233 14.76 -6.85 16.27
N GLU A 234 15.33 -7.03 15.08
CA GLU A 234 16.50 -6.26 14.63
C GLU A 234 16.23 -4.74 14.65
N VAL A 235 15.01 -4.31 14.30
CA VAL A 235 14.63 -2.89 14.33
C VAL A 235 14.58 -2.38 15.77
N TYR A 236 13.93 -3.10 16.69
CA TYR A 236 13.83 -2.69 18.11
C TYR A 236 15.19 -2.62 18.84
N ILE A 237 16.21 -3.33 18.35
CA ILE A 237 17.57 -3.30 18.95
C ILE A 237 18.37 -2.11 18.42
N ASN A 238 18.07 -1.63 17.22
CA ASN A 238 18.83 -0.58 16.53
C ASN A 238 18.21 0.82 16.65
N GLU A 239 17.02 0.94 17.24
CA GLU A 239 16.37 2.18 17.66
C GLU A 239 16.57 2.45 19.16
#